data_6fd87364627083524e29b2527cc314cd
#
_entry.id   6fd87364627083524e29b2527cc314cd
#
_cell.length_a   1.000
_cell.length_b   1.000
_cell.length_c   1.000
_cell.angle_alpha   90.00
_cell.angle_beta   90.00
_cell.angle_gamma   90.00
#
_symmetry.space_group_name_H-M   'P 1'
#
loop_
_entity.id
_entity.type
_entity.pdbx_description
1 polymer ?
#
loop_
_entity_poly.entity_id
_entity_poly.type
_entity_poly.pdbx_seq_one_letter_code
_entity_poly.pdbx_strand_id
1 'polypeptide(L)'
;VEWTRGRVVFGEELAGRMAKRLAKTDTVIRLGTQVTKIDPAEKRLTLLGPEGMRELTADAVVLAAGAREQTPAEKGWLAGARTARVGFTRHVTGWLDRHGLLPARKPVVVGSDLIAYSASAKLRAAGSDEPVMIDRRQSPSAGFFERLFFRRWTRPDWSGGVTAAGMKGDRAATGVQSSDGIEWPGDGVMVCGELVPNSELALLGGLAVELPSRQLQLAPGQAMSEPGWFAAGNVLGGFHGAQWCYFNGRRLAKRIATFLE
;
A
#
# COMPACT_ATOMS: atom_id res chain seq x y z
N VAL A 1 3.68 -6.09 10.95
CA VAL A 1 3.87 -6.22 12.40
C VAL A 1 3.26 -5.01 13.07
N GLU A 2 2.43 -5.22 14.06
CA GLU A 2 1.75 -4.15 14.79
C GLU A 2 1.75 -4.38 16.31
N TRP A 3 1.74 -3.28 17.07
CA TRP A 3 1.54 -3.31 18.51
C TRP A 3 0.05 -3.28 18.84
N THR A 4 -0.49 -4.37 19.36
CA THR A 4 -1.85 -4.40 19.88
C THR A 4 -1.84 -4.89 21.33
N ARG A 5 -2.37 -4.10 22.27
CA ARG A 5 -2.48 -4.43 23.70
C ARG A 5 -1.16 -4.92 24.33
N GLY A 6 -0.04 -4.24 24.02
CA GLY A 6 1.28 -4.57 24.57
C GLY A 6 1.96 -5.80 23.96
N ARG A 7 1.42 -6.39 22.90
CA ARG A 7 2.03 -7.49 22.13
C ARG A 7 2.25 -7.10 20.69
N VAL A 8 3.34 -7.57 20.12
CA VAL A 8 3.60 -7.52 18.69
C VAL A 8 2.73 -8.56 17.99
N VAL A 9 1.93 -8.16 17.04
CA VAL A 9 1.02 -9.03 16.28
C VAL A 9 1.40 -8.98 14.81
N PHE A 10 1.52 -10.13 14.17
CA PHE A 10 1.76 -10.22 12.74
C PHE A 10 0.47 -9.95 11.95
N GLY A 11 0.61 -9.43 10.72
CA GLY A 11 -0.52 -9.04 9.89
C GLY A 11 -1.54 -10.15 9.66
N GLU A 12 -1.07 -11.38 9.44
CA GLU A 12 -1.93 -12.56 9.27
C GLU A 12 -2.76 -12.87 10.53
N GLU A 13 -2.15 -12.80 11.71
CA GLU A 13 -2.86 -13.03 12.98
C GLU A 13 -3.92 -11.96 13.21
N LEU A 14 -3.61 -10.69 12.90
CA LEU A 14 -4.57 -9.60 13.01
C LEU A 14 -5.73 -9.79 12.04
N ALA A 15 -5.44 -10.07 10.76
CA ALA A 15 -6.44 -10.34 9.73
C ALA A 15 -7.34 -11.52 10.11
N GLY A 16 -6.75 -12.63 10.58
CA GLY A 16 -7.51 -13.79 11.06
C GLY A 16 -8.42 -13.50 12.25
N ARG A 17 -7.96 -12.67 13.20
CA ARG A 17 -8.81 -12.20 14.30
C ARG A 17 -9.96 -11.33 13.84
N MET A 18 -9.72 -10.45 12.87
CA MET A 18 -10.76 -9.59 12.28
C MET A 18 -11.78 -10.43 11.50
N ALA A 19 -11.34 -11.36 10.67
CA ALA A 19 -12.20 -12.29 9.94
C ALA A 19 -13.11 -13.10 10.87
N LYS A 20 -12.56 -13.66 11.97
CA LYS A 20 -13.33 -14.37 12.99
C LYS A 20 -14.37 -13.52 13.70
N ARG A 21 -14.13 -12.21 13.85
CA ARG A 21 -15.13 -11.30 14.43
C ARG A 21 -16.22 -10.98 13.41
N LEU A 22 -15.84 -10.75 12.17
CA LEU A 22 -16.76 -10.45 11.09
C LEU A 22 -17.71 -11.62 10.82
N ALA A 23 -17.20 -12.86 10.89
CA ALA A 23 -18.00 -14.07 10.75
C ALA A 23 -19.08 -14.28 11.84
N LYS A 24 -19.05 -13.47 12.91
CA LYS A 24 -20.08 -13.48 13.98
C LYS A 24 -21.15 -12.39 13.76
N THR A 25 -21.13 -11.70 12.64
CA THR A 25 -22.09 -10.67 12.26
C THR A 25 -22.79 -11.08 10.98
N ASP A 26 -23.91 -10.44 10.68
CA ASP A 26 -24.67 -10.66 9.42
C ASP A 26 -24.04 -9.98 8.20
N THR A 27 -22.76 -9.62 8.31
CA THR A 27 -22.04 -8.94 7.22
C THR A 27 -21.78 -9.89 6.05
N VAL A 28 -22.28 -9.53 4.87
CA VAL A 28 -21.99 -10.27 3.63
C VAL A 28 -20.62 -9.90 3.09
N ILE A 29 -19.73 -10.87 2.96
CA ILE A 29 -18.40 -10.71 2.38
C ILE A 29 -18.42 -11.27 0.96
N ARG A 30 -18.12 -10.44 -0.03
CA ARG A 30 -18.04 -10.83 -1.45
C ARG A 30 -16.57 -10.89 -1.90
N LEU A 31 -15.98 -12.06 -1.79
CA LEU A 31 -14.63 -12.31 -2.29
C LEU A 31 -14.61 -12.41 -3.83
N GLY A 32 -13.46 -12.08 -4.43
CA GLY A 32 -13.31 -12.11 -5.90
C GLY A 32 -14.25 -11.14 -6.63
N THR A 33 -14.76 -10.13 -5.92
CA THR A 33 -15.70 -9.14 -6.46
C THR A 33 -15.04 -7.76 -6.49
N GLN A 34 -15.10 -7.11 -7.63
CA GLN A 34 -14.56 -5.77 -7.85
C GLN A 34 -15.69 -4.78 -8.10
N VAL A 35 -15.63 -3.60 -7.48
CA VAL A 35 -16.46 -2.46 -7.87
C VAL A 35 -15.80 -1.81 -9.09
N THR A 36 -16.50 -1.77 -10.21
CA THR A 36 -15.98 -1.26 -11.49
C THR A 36 -16.50 0.13 -11.83
N LYS A 37 -17.65 0.50 -11.28
CA LYS A 37 -18.28 1.81 -11.46
C LYS A 37 -19.06 2.20 -10.22
N ILE A 38 -19.14 3.48 -9.96
CA ILE A 38 -20.03 4.07 -8.95
C ILE A 38 -20.91 5.16 -9.58
N ASP A 39 -22.09 5.31 -9.06
CA ASP A 39 -23.00 6.42 -9.29
C ASP A 39 -23.24 7.07 -7.92
N PRO A 40 -22.56 8.19 -7.61
CA PRO A 40 -22.66 8.78 -6.29
C PRO A 40 -24.05 9.32 -5.94
N ALA A 41 -24.78 9.88 -6.89
CA ALA A 41 -26.11 10.44 -6.64
C ALA A 41 -27.11 9.35 -6.21
N GLU A 42 -27.06 8.19 -6.87
CA GLU A 42 -27.93 7.05 -6.58
C GLU A 42 -27.37 6.10 -5.52
N LYS A 43 -26.17 6.37 -5.02
CA LYS A 43 -25.37 5.45 -4.16
C LYS A 43 -25.34 4.01 -4.72
N ARG A 44 -25.20 3.92 -6.05
CA ARG A 44 -25.21 2.66 -6.80
C ARG A 44 -23.79 2.24 -7.18
N LEU A 45 -23.52 0.97 -7.01
CA LEU A 45 -22.24 0.32 -7.29
C LEU A 45 -22.45 -0.74 -8.38
N THR A 46 -21.62 -0.73 -9.41
CA THR A 46 -21.54 -1.84 -10.37
C THR A 46 -20.43 -2.79 -9.92
N LEU A 47 -20.81 -4.02 -9.66
CA LEU A 47 -19.95 -5.09 -9.18
C LEU A 47 -19.63 -6.07 -10.31
N LEU A 48 -18.38 -6.50 -10.41
CA LEU A 48 -17.94 -7.60 -11.27
C LEU A 48 -17.37 -8.72 -10.39
N GLY A 49 -17.99 -9.86 -10.43
CA GLY A 49 -17.59 -11.02 -9.63
C GLY A 49 -17.67 -12.33 -10.39
N PRO A 50 -17.45 -13.48 -9.75
CA PRO A 50 -17.50 -14.79 -10.38
C PRO A 50 -18.85 -15.11 -11.07
N GLU A 51 -19.92 -14.48 -10.58
CA GLU A 51 -21.28 -14.66 -11.11
C GLU A 51 -21.66 -13.60 -12.17
N GLY A 52 -20.68 -12.85 -12.66
CA GLY A 52 -20.86 -11.79 -13.64
C GLY A 52 -21.05 -10.41 -13.04
N MET A 53 -21.70 -9.54 -13.80
CA MET A 53 -21.94 -8.14 -13.45
C MET A 53 -23.26 -7.99 -12.70
N ARG A 54 -23.24 -7.22 -11.62
CA ARG A 54 -24.43 -6.90 -10.80
C ARG A 54 -24.42 -5.44 -10.35
N GLU A 55 -25.58 -4.92 -10.04
CA GLU A 55 -25.73 -3.62 -9.39
C GLU A 55 -26.13 -3.80 -7.92
N LEU A 56 -25.69 -2.88 -7.08
CA LEU A 56 -26.01 -2.77 -5.67
C LEU A 56 -26.25 -1.31 -5.33
N THR A 57 -27.33 -1.02 -4.66
CA THR A 57 -27.60 0.29 -4.03
C THR A 57 -27.45 0.18 -2.52
N ALA A 58 -27.10 1.27 -1.86
CA ALA A 58 -26.93 1.33 -0.41
C ALA A 58 -27.35 2.69 0.15
N ASP A 59 -27.73 2.74 1.41
CA ASP A 59 -28.07 4.00 2.10
C ASP A 59 -26.80 4.80 2.43
N ALA A 60 -25.69 4.10 2.67
CA ALA A 60 -24.37 4.70 2.85
C ALA A 60 -23.27 3.81 2.24
N VAL A 61 -22.21 4.44 1.71
CA VAL A 61 -21.07 3.75 1.10
C VAL A 61 -19.77 4.22 1.75
N VAL A 62 -18.89 3.28 2.08
CA VAL A 62 -17.56 3.58 2.61
C VAL A 62 -16.50 3.15 1.61
N LEU A 63 -15.73 4.11 1.11
CA LEU A 63 -14.53 3.85 0.32
C LEU A 63 -13.36 3.53 1.27
N ALA A 64 -12.92 2.29 1.29
CA ALA A 64 -11.79 1.82 2.10
C ALA A 64 -10.74 1.09 1.23
N ALA A 65 -10.49 1.62 0.04
CA ALA A 65 -9.65 1.00 -0.99
C ALA A 65 -8.15 1.01 -0.66
N GLY A 66 -7.75 1.70 0.43
CA GLY A 66 -6.36 1.78 0.85
C GLY A 66 -5.50 2.69 -0.05
N ALA A 67 -4.21 2.38 -0.10
CA ALA A 67 -3.23 3.10 -0.90
C ALA A 67 -2.31 2.13 -1.63
N ARG A 68 -1.66 2.58 -2.68
CA ARG A 68 -0.66 1.85 -3.45
C ARG A 68 0.65 2.60 -3.53
N GLU A 69 1.71 1.89 -3.80
CA GLU A 69 3.00 2.48 -4.10
C GLU A 69 2.96 3.17 -5.48
N GLN A 70 3.68 4.29 -5.60
CA GLN A 70 3.86 4.95 -6.89
C GLN A 70 4.63 4.05 -7.86
N THR A 71 4.21 4.05 -9.11
CA THR A 71 4.91 3.34 -10.18
C THR A 71 6.26 4.03 -10.49
N PRO A 72 7.23 3.32 -11.08
CA PRO A 72 8.46 3.95 -11.56
C PRO A 72 8.20 5.14 -12.48
N ALA A 73 7.18 5.08 -13.34
CA ALA A 73 6.80 6.18 -14.22
C ALA A 73 6.27 7.40 -13.43
N GLU A 74 5.44 7.19 -12.42
CA GLU A 74 4.97 8.28 -11.53
C GLU A 74 6.11 8.90 -10.71
N LYS A 75 7.18 8.13 -10.45
CA LYS A 75 8.41 8.61 -9.83
C LYS A 75 9.37 9.32 -10.81
N GLY A 76 9.02 9.41 -12.08
CA GLY A 76 9.86 10.00 -13.11
C GLY A 76 11.04 9.14 -13.57
N TRP A 77 11.04 7.83 -13.25
CA TRP A 77 12.09 6.92 -13.69
C TRP A 77 11.84 6.51 -15.14
N LEU A 78 12.17 7.40 -16.05
CA LEU A 78 11.91 7.22 -17.48
C LEU A 78 13.13 6.64 -18.23
N ALA A 79 14.32 6.69 -17.61
CA ALA A 79 15.55 6.16 -18.19
C ALA A 79 15.66 4.63 -17.99
N GLY A 80 16.37 3.99 -18.91
CA GLY A 80 16.69 2.56 -18.86
C GLY A 80 15.61 1.64 -19.38
N ALA A 81 15.91 0.35 -19.37
CA ALA A 81 15.03 -0.70 -19.86
C ALA A 81 13.93 -1.04 -18.86
N ARG A 82 12.78 -1.53 -19.35
CA ARG A 82 11.72 -2.11 -18.52
C ARG A 82 12.02 -3.59 -18.30
N THR A 83 12.83 -3.87 -17.33
CA THR A 83 13.36 -5.21 -17.06
C THR A 83 12.46 -6.02 -16.12
N ALA A 84 12.58 -7.35 -16.19
CA ALA A 84 12.03 -8.23 -15.17
C ALA A 84 12.74 -8.00 -13.81
N ARG A 85 12.20 -8.58 -12.72
CA ARG A 85 12.68 -8.47 -11.33
C ARG A 85 12.64 -7.06 -10.75
N VAL A 86 11.74 -6.23 -11.25
CA VAL A 86 11.36 -4.97 -10.65
C VAL A 86 9.96 -5.13 -10.08
N GLY A 87 9.78 -4.87 -8.82
CA GLY A 87 8.49 -5.07 -8.16
C GLY A 87 8.25 -4.08 -7.03
N PHE A 88 6.97 -3.88 -6.73
CA PHE A 88 6.56 -3.17 -5.53
C PHE A 88 6.66 -4.08 -4.33
N THR A 89 6.73 -3.50 -3.15
CA THR A 89 6.78 -4.23 -1.88
C THR A 89 5.67 -5.28 -1.79
N ARG A 90 4.45 -4.91 -2.16
CA ARG A 90 3.30 -5.82 -2.15
C ARG A 90 3.46 -7.03 -3.07
N HIS A 91 4.04 -6.84 -4.26
CA HIS A 91 4.29 -7.95 -5.20
C HIS A 91 5.40 -8.86 -4.67
N VAL A 92 6.51 -8.27 -4.24
CA VAL A 92 7.67 -8.99 -3.71
C VAL A 92 7.29 -9.84 -2.50
N THR A 93 6.60 -9.24 -1.53
CA THR A 93 6.17 -9.97 -0.32
C THR A 93 5.08 -10.98 -0.63
N GLY A 94 4.17 -10.68 -1.56
CA GLY A 94 3.12 -11.60 -2.00
C GLY A 94 3.66 -12.85 -2.71
N TRP A 95 4.76 -12.74 -3.46
CA TRP A 95 5.43 -13.89 -4.07
C TRP A 95 6.09 -14.79 -3.04
N LEU A 96 6.75 -14.18 -2.04
CA LEU A 96 7.29 -14.92 -0.91
C LEU A 96 6.21 -15.69 -0.15
N ASP A 97 5.09 -15.02 0.17
CA ASP A 97 4.02 -15.60 0.99
C ASP A 97 3.25 -16.71 0.28
N ARG A 98 2.98 -16.55 -1.03
CA ARG A 98 2.14 -17.49 -1.78
C ARG A 98 2.92 -18.63 -2.42
N HIS A 99 4.16 -18.38 -2.81
CA HIS A 99 4.93 -19.29 -3.65
C HIS A 99 6.27 -19.70 -3.05
N GLY A 100 6.68 -19.08 -1.93
CA GLY A 100 8.00 -19.31 -1.34
C GLY A 100 9.17 -18.89 -2.25
N LEU A 101 8.89 -18.08 -3.28
CA LEU A 101 9.88 -17.68 -4.26
C LEU A 101 10.60 -16.41 -3.80
N LEU A 102 11.91 -16.48 -3.69
CA LEU A 102 12.76 -15.32 -3.44
C LEU A 102 13.00 -14.58 -4.77
N PRO A 103 12.48 -13.35 -4.95
CA PRO A 103 12.54 -12.64 -6.22
C PRO A 103 13.94 -12.10 -6.55
N ALA A 104 14.78 -11.88 -5.54
CA ALA A 104 16.15 -11.38 -5.68
C ALA A 104 17.03 -11.86 -4.53
N ARG A 105 18.28 -12.22 -4.83
CA ARG A 105 19.27 -12.52 -3.81
C ARG A 105 20.01 -11.30 -3.30
N LYS A 106 20.28 -10.36 -4.20
CA LYS A 106 20.92 -9.06 -3.91
C LYS A 106 19.97 -7.92 -4.26
N PRO A 107 18.91 -7.69 -3.47
CA PRO A 107 17.92 -6.69 -3.80
C PRO A 107 18.42 -5.26 -3.58
N VAL A 108 18.14 -4.39 -4.52
CA VAL A 108 18.17 -2.93 -4.32
C VAL A 108 16.79 -2.47 -3.90
N VAL A 109 16.70 -1.82 -2.77
CA VAL A 109 15.45 -1.27 -2.21
C VAL A 109 15.47 0.24 -2.40
N VAL A 110 14.51 0.77 -3.15
CA VAL A 110 14.37 2.21 -3.35
C VAL A 110 13.24 2.73 -2.49
N GLY A 111 13.59 3.53 -1.48
CA GLY A 111 12.71 3.99 -0.41
C GLY A 111 13.13 3.44 0.96
N SER A 112 12.76 4.13 2.03
CA SER A 112 13.25 3.86 3.39
C SER A 112 12.18 4.00 4.46
N ASP A 113 10.94 3.79 4.09
CA ASP A 113 9.81 3.81 5.03
C ASP A 113 9.67 2.48 5.80
N LEU A 114 8.71 2.41 6.69
CA LEU A 114 8.39 1.23 7.47
C LEU A 114 8.17 -0.02 6.60
N ILE A 115 7.55 0.17 5.42
CA ILE A 115 7.27 -0.94 4.50
C ILE A 115 8.57 -1.48 3.92
N ALA A 116 9.50 -0.60 3.55
CA ALA A 116 10.80 -0.97 3.02
C ALA A 116 11.59 -1.83 4.02
N TYR A 117 11.65 -1.42 5.30
CA TYR A 117 12.28 -2.21 6.35
C TYR A 117 11.59 -3.54 6.61
N SER A 118 10.24 -3.54 6.64
CA SER A 118 9.47 -4.77 6.82
C SER A 118 9.69 -5.77 5.68
N ALA A 119 9.69 -5.30 4.45
CA ALA A 119 9.91 -6.14 3.28
C ALA A 119 11.37 -6.62 3.21
N SER A 120 12.35 -5.77 3.55
CA SER A 120 13.76 -6.16 3.67
C SER A 120 13.96 -7.29 4.68
N ALA A 121 13.33 -7.17 5.85
CA ALA A 121 13.36 -8.24 6.86
C ALA A 121 12.77 -9.55 6.34
N LYS A 122 11.70 -9.48 5.55
CA LYS A 122 11.08 -10.65 4.92
C LYS A 122 11.98 -11.30 3.87
N LEU A 123 12.60 -10.49 3.01
CA LEU A 123 13.59 -10.96 2.02
C LEU A 123 14.76 -11.65 2.71
N ARG A 124 15.30 -11.06 3.78
CA ARG A 124 16.37 -11.65 4.58
C ARG A 124 15.96 -13.00 5.19
N ALA A 125 14.79 -13.07 5.78
CA ALA A 125 14.26 -14.32 6.33
C ALA A 125 14.09 -15.41 5.27
N ALA A 126 13.85 -15.03 4.01
CA ALA A 126 13.74 -15.93 2.85
C ALA A 126 15.12 -16.26 2.22
N GLY A 127 16.22 -15.74 2.74
CA GLY A 127 17.59 -16.08 2.32
C GLY A 127 18.22 -15.10 1.32
N SER A 128 17.74 -13.86 1.20
CA SER A 128 18.46 -12.82 0.46
C SER A 128 19.71 -12.37 1.22
N ASP A 129 20.64 -11.75 0.53
CA ASP A 129 21.70 -10.95 1.12
C ASP A 129 21.09 -9.68 1.77
N GLU A 130 21.88 -8.94 2.56
CA GLU A 130 21.43 -7.64 3.07
C GLU A 130 21.09 -6.72 1.89
N PRO A 131 19.92 -6.08 1.88
CA PRO A 131 19.52 -5.17 0.81
C PRO A 131 20.41 -3.91 0.79
N VAL A 132 20.74 -3.44 -0.39
CA VAL A 132 21.18 -2.06 -0.59
C VAL A 132 19.92 -1.18 -0.59
N MET A 133 19.85 -0.23 0.31
CA MET A 133 18.69 0.66 0.47
C MET A 133 19.08 2.10 0.12
N ILE A 134 18.44 2.65 -0.90
CA ILE A 134 18.67 4.02 -1.39
C ILE A 134 17.41 4.86 -1.26
N ASP A 135 17.56 6.14 -0.92
CA ASP A 135 16.44 7.09 -0.84
C ASP A 135 16.92 8.50 -1.19
N ARG A 136 16.06 9.29 -1.81
CA ARG A 136 16.32 10.72 -2.08
C ARG A 136 16.45 11.57 -0.81
N ARG A 137 15.91 11.11 0.31
CA ARG A 137 16.05 11.76 1.61
C ARG A 137 17.42 11.51 2.20
N GLN A 138 17.97 12.49 2.92
CA GLN A 138 19.25 12.39 3.62
C GLN A 138 19.19 11.47 4.85
N SER A 139 17.98 11.19 5.35
CA SER A 139 17.75 10.27 6.46
C SER A 139 16.58 9.35 6.14
N PRO A 140 16.57 8.11 6.66
CA PRO A 140 15.48 7.18 6.48
C PRO A 140 14.14 7.77 6.93
N SER A 141 13.07 7.54 6.15
CA SER A 141 11.74 7.99 6.51
C SER A 141 11.06 7.13 7.58
N ALA A 142 11.52 5.88 7.75
CA ALA A 142 11.14 5.07 8.91
C ALA A 142 11.65 5.70 10.21
N GLY A 143 10.81 5.74 11.23
CA GLY A 143 11.14 6.28 12.55
C GLY A 143 12.27 5.52 13.24
N PHE A 144 12.95 6.18 14.20
CA PHE A 144 14.07 5.57 14.93
C PHE A 144 13.68 4.24 15.60
N PHE A 145 12.55 4.20 16.30
CA PHE A 145 12.07 2.99 16.99
C PHE A 145 11.68 1.88 16.02
N GLU A 146 11.12 2.22 14.87
CA GLU A 146 10.80 1.27 13.81
C GLU A 146 12.07 0.62 13.27
N ARG A 147 13.10 1.41 12.95
CA ARG A 147 14.40 0.90 12.49
C ARG A 147 15.08 0.04 13.55
N LEU A 148 15.03 0.46 14.81
CA LEU A 148 15.58 -0.31 15.93
C LEU A 148 14.86 -1.66 16.07
N PHE A 149 13.55 -1.69 15.88
CA PHE A 149 12.76 -2.93 15.90
C PHE A 149 13.20 -3.90 14.80
N PHE A 150 13.38 -3.43 13.56
CA PHE A 150 13.78 -4.29 12.46
C PHE A 150 15.27 -4.68 12.46
N ARG A 151 16.12 -4.02 13.23
CA ARG A 151 17.57 -4.24 13.27
C ARG A 151 17.98 -5.68 13.57
N ARG A 152 17.11 -6.47 14.20
CA ARG A 152 17.35 -7.90 14.49
C ARG A 152 17.23 -8.81 13.27
N TRP A 153 16.49 -8.37 12.23
CA TRP A 153 16.24 -9.15 11.03
C TRP A 153 16.94 -8.62 9.78
N THR A 154 17.16 -7.31 9.72
CA THR A 154 17.78 -6.64 8.58
C THR A 154 18.53 -5.39 9.02
N ARG A 155 19.66 -5.16 8.39
CA ARG A 155 20.51 -3.96 8.54
C ARG A 155 20.92 -3.50 7.16
N PRO A 156 19.97 -2.92 6.38
CA PRO A 156 20.25 -2.54 5.00
C PRO A 156 21.49 -1.64 4.91
N ASP A 157 22.27 -1.84 3.85
CA ASP A 157 23.32 -0.90 3.49
C ASP A 157 22.65 0.38 2.98
N TRP A 158 22.63 1.39 3.83
CA TRP A 158 21.85 2.61 3.65
C TRP A 158 22.65 3.71 2.96
N SER A 159 22.07 4.29 1.91
CA SER A 159 22.58 5.48 1.26
C SER A 159 21.46 6.51 1.02
N GLY A 160 21.58 7.65 1.69
CA GLY A 160 20.65 8.78 1.56
C GLY A 160 21.11 9.81 0.54
N GLY A 161 20.19 10.67 0.09
CA GLY A 161 20.43 11.69 -0.92
C GLY A 161 20.52 11.13 -2.35
N VAL A 162 20.16 9.87 -2.55
CA VAL A 162 20.25 9.17 -3.85
C VAL A 162 18.90 9.22 -4.56
N THR A 163 18.83 9.92 -5.67
CA THR A 163 17.62 9.95 -6.52
C THR A 163 17.74 8.90 -7.62
N ALA A 164 16.94 7.84 -7.53
CA ALA A 164 16.87 6.85 -8.59
C ALA A 164 16.28 7.49 -9.88
N ALA A 165 16.91 7.24 -11.01
CA ALA A 165 16.49 7.77 -12.30
C ALA A 165 16.08 6.69 -13.30
N GLY A 166 16.59 5.46 -13.15
CA GLY A 166 16.30 4.38 -14.08
C GLY A 166 16.77 3.01 -13.61
N MET A 167 16.36 2.01 -14.37
CA MET A 167 16.75 0.62 -14.15
C MET A 167 17.91 0.23 -15.03
N LYS A 168 18.83 -0.57 -14.49
CA LYS A 168 19.91 -1.19 -15.25
C LYS A 168 19.56 -2.63 -15.56
N GLY A 169 20.07 -3.11 -16.67
CA GLY A 169 19.86 -4.47 -17.16
C GLY A 169 19.04 -4.50 -18.45
N ASP A 170 19.07 -5.63 -19.15
CA ASP A 170 18.36 -5.83 -20.42
C ASP A 170 17.08 -6.67 -20.18
N ARG A 171 17.23 -7.96 -19.91
CA ARG A 171 16.08 -8.86 -19.64
C ARG A 171 15.61 -8.84 -18.19
N ALA A 172 16.55 -8.71 -17.27
CA ALA A 172 16.30 -8.61 -15.84
C ALA A 172 17.11 -7.48 -15.23
N ALA A 173 16.61 -6.92 -14.14
CA ALA A 173 17.31 -5.86 -13.44
C ALA A 173 18.66 -6.36 -12.90
N THR A 174 19.70 -5.58 -13.18
CA THR A 174 21.06 -5.74 -12.64
C THR A 174 21.41 -4.61 -11.67
N GLY A 175 20.46 -3.73 -11.39
CA GLY A 175 20.61 -2.62 -10.45
C GLY A 175 19.76 -1.39 -10.81
N VAL A 176 20.08 -0.31 -10.13
CA VAL A 176 19.45 1.02 -10.32
C VAL A 176 20.53 2.01 -10.72
N GLN A 177 20.20 2.93 -11.60
CA GLN A 177 21.03 4.10 -11.88
C GLN A 177 20.41 5.32 -11.20
N SER A 178 21.21 6.09 -10.49
CA SER A 178 20.83 7.36 -9.90
C SER A 178 20.97 8.52 -10.88
N SER A 179 20.38 9.65 -10.56
CA SER A 179 20.36 10.85 -11.42
C SER A 179 21.76 11.45 -11.66
N ASP A 180 22.71 11.20 -10.78
CA ASP A 180 24.12 11.59 -10.89
C ASP A 180 24.97 10.56 -11.66
N GLY A 181 24.35 9.50 -12.19
CA GLY A 181 24.98 8.47 -12.99
C GLY A 181 25.61 7.31 -12.21
N ILE A 182 25.54 7.32 -10.88
CA ILE A 182 26.08 6.23 -10.06
C ILE A 182 25.20 4.99 -10.20
N GLU A 183 25.84 3.81 -10.30
CA GLU A 183 25.15 2.54 -10.41
C GLU A 183 25.12 1.83 -9.04
N TRP A 184 23.94 1.34 -8.71
CA TRP A 184 23.66 0.55 -7.51
C TRP A 184 23.35 -0.89 -7.92
N PRO A 185 24.35 -1.79 -7.84
CA PRO A 185 24.23 -3.14 -8.40
C PRO A 185 23.31 -4.03 -7.55
N GLY A 186 22.53 -4.88 -8.21
CA GLY A 186 21.67 -5.88 -7.58
C GLY A 186 20.97 -6.73 -8.62
N ASP A 187 20.43 -7.87 -8.24
CA ASP A 187 19.76 -8.81 -9.15
C ASP A 187 18.23 -8.69 -9.13
N GLY A 188 17.71 -7.64 -8.47
CA GLY A 188 16.32 -7.25 -8.47
C GLY A 188 16.12 -5.92 -7.76
N VAL A 189 15.05 -5.22 -8.08
CA VAL A 189 14.73 -3.90 -7.54
C VAL A 189 13.37 -3.93 -6.87
N MET A 190 13.33 -3.53 -5.61
CA MET A 190 12.09 -3.32 -4.86
C MET A 190 11.81 -1.83 -4.73
N VAL A 191 10.71 -1.40 -5.31
CA VAL A 191 10.25 -0.01 -5.25
C VAL A 191 9.33 0.15 -4.04
N CYS A 192 9.72 1.01 -3.11
CA CYS A 192 9.02 1.25 -1.86
C CYS A 192 8.67 2.72 -1.68
N GLY A 193 7.71 2.97 -0.80
CA GLY A 193 7.36 4.32 -0.36
C GLY A 193 6.57 5.15 -1.35
N GLU A 194 6.28 6.38 -0.92
CA GLU A 194 5.46 7.34 -1.67
C GLU A 194 4.12 6.75 -2.08
N LEU A 195 3.30 6.50 -1.04
CA LEU A 195 1.99 5.90 -1.24
C LEU A 195 1.01 6.93 -1.81
N VAL A 196 0.22 6.47 -2.77
CA VAL A 196 -0.87 7.21 -3.40
C VAL A 196 -2.20 6.59 -2.99
N PRO A 197 -3.18 7.37 -2.55
CA PRO A 197 -4.52 6.85 -2.27
C PRO A 197 -5.13 6.16 -3.49
N ASN A 198 -5.79 5.03 -3.29
CA ASN A 198 -6.57 4.36 -4.34
C ASN A 198 -7.93 5.07 -4.52
N SER A 199 -7.88 6.28 -5.04
CA SER A 199 -9.05 7.15 -5.26
C SER A 199 -9.56 7.14 -6.70
N GLU A 200 -9.04 6.26 -7.55
CA GLU A 200 -9.40 6.18 -8.97
C GLU A 200 -10.91 6.00 -9.16
N LEU A 201 -11.53 5.12 -8.36
CA LEU A 201 -12.97 4.88 -8.43
C LEU A 201 -13.78 6.12 -8.04
N ALA A 202 -13.34 6.86 -7.03
CA ALA A 202 -13.95 8.12 -6.59
C ALA A 202 -13.85 9.17 -7.71
N LEU A 203 -12.66 9.34 -8.29
CA LEU A 203 -12.41 10.28 -9.38
C LEU A 203 -13.27 9.95 -10.61
N LEU A 204 -13.31 8.70 -11.04
CA LEU A 204 -14.09 8.24 -12.19
C LEU A 204 -15.61 8.37 -11.95
N GLY A 205 -16.05 8.27 -10.71
CA GLY A 205 -17.44 8.49 -10.31
C GLY A 205 -17.81 9.95 -10.11
N GLY A 206 -16.88 10.89 -10.25
CA GLY A 206 -17.14 12.32 -10.11
C GLY A 206 -17.11 12.84 -8.67
N LEU A 207 -16.65 12.03 -7.69
CA LEU A 207 -16.43 12.51 -6.33
C LEU A 207 -15.17 13.41 -6.29
N ALA A 208 -15.15 14.39 -5.40
CA ALA A 208 -14.09 15.38 -5.36
C ALA A 208 -12.75 14.77 -4.91
N VAL A 209 -11.76 14.81 -5.82
CA VAL A 209 -10.40 14.33 -5.63
C VAL A 209 -9.43 15.42 -6.06
N GLU A 210 -8.44 15.70 -5.23
CA GLU A 210 -7.38 16.66 -5.53
C GLU A 210 -6.32 16.03 -6.45
N LEU A 211 -5.97 16.72 -7.52
CA LEU A 211 -4.89 16.32 -8.42
C LEU A 211 -3.68 17.27 -8.27
N PRO A 212 -2.45 16.78 -8.36
CA PRO A 212 -2.03 15.41 -8.69
C PRO A 212 -1.94 14.45 -7.47
N SER A 213 -2.16 14.94 -6.24
CA SER A 213 -1.98 14.18 -4.99
C SER A 213 -2.89 12.96 -4.88
N ARG A 214 -4.00 12.93 -5.63
CA ARG A 214 -5.09 11.95 -5.57
C ARG A 214 -5.75 11.85 -4.20
N GLN A 215 -5.60 12.86 -3.36
CA GLN A 215 -6.28 12.91 -2.07
C GLN A 215 -7.76 13.18 -2.23
N LEU A 216 -8.57 12.47 -1.44
CA LEU A 216 -10.01 12.73 -1.37
C LEU A 216 -10.24 14.08 -0.68
N GLN A 217 -11.10 14.92 -1.26
CA GLN A 217 -11.59 16.09 -0.57
C GLN A 217 -12.70 15.67 0.39
N LEU A 218 -12.48 15.88 1.67
CA LEU A 218 -13.35 15.40 2.74
C LEU A 218 -13.90 16.55 3.56
N ALA A 219 -15.19 16.48 3.84
CA ALA A 219 -15.83 17.28 4.86
C ALA A 219 -15.58 16.70 6.28
N PRO A 220 -15.90 17.45 7.35
CA PRO A 220 -15.81 16.93 8.71
C PRO A 220 -16.54 15.58 8.85
N GLY A 221 -15.91 14.64 9.54
CA GLY A 221 -16.52 13.32 9.73
C GLY A 221 -16.13 12.29 8.68
N GLN A 222 -15.16 12.57 7.81
CA GLN A 222 -14.74 11.70 6.71
C GLN A 222 -15.84 11.52 5.64
N ALA A 223 -16.78 12.48 5.57
CA ALA A 223 -17.77 12.53 4.49
C ALA A 223 -17.10 13.02 3.20
N MET A 224 -17.45 12.41 2.09
CA MET A 224 -17.01 12.81 0.74
C MET A 224 -17.94 13.90 0.18
N SER A 225 -17.71 14.32 -1.06
CA SER A 225 -18.44 15.42 -1.70
C SER A 225 -19.95 15.13 -1.92
N GLU A 226 -20.36 13.88 -1.92
CA GLU A 226 -21.74 13.48 -2.08
C GLU A 226 -22.31 12.89 -0.77
N PRO A 227 -23.55 13.22 -0.40
CA PRO A 227 -24.18 12.70 0.83
C PRO A 227 -24.25 11.18 0.85
N GLY A 228 -23.94 10.59 2.01
CA GLY A 228 -23.94 9.14 2.18
C GLY A 228 -22.65 8.44 1.71
N TRP A 229 -21.68 9.19 1.17
CA TRP A 229 -20.35 8.67 0.83
C TRP A 229 -19.32 9.06 1.89
N PHE A 230 -18.57 8.08 2.32
CA PHE A 230 -17.57 8.22 3.36
C PHE A 230 -16.26 7.53 2.95
N ALA A 231 -15.15 7.89 3.60
CA ALA A 231 -13.88 7.23 3.36
C ALA A 231 -13.21 6.81 4.66
N ALA A 232 -12.45 5.70 4.64
CA ALA A 232 -11.73 5.20 5.81
C ALA A 232 -10.40 4.54 5.45
N GLY A 233 -9.48 4.55 6.40
CA GLY A 233 -8.17 3.91 6.26
C GLY A 233 -7.22 4.68 5.35
N ASN A 234 -6.28 3.98 4.71
CA ASN A 234 -5.18 4.62 3.97
C ASN A 234 -5.60 5.33 2.67
N VAL A 235 -6.84 5.18 2.22
CA VAL A 235 -7.39 6.01 1.13
C VAL A 235 -7.52 7.48 1.52
N LEU A 236 -7.51 7.80 2.81
CA LEU A 236 -7.50 9.17 3.34
C LEU A 236 -6.17 9.92 3.12
N GLY A 237 -5.17 9.24 2.58
CA GLY A 237 -3.81 9.74 2.44
C GLY A 237 -2.92 9.37 3.63
N GLY A 238 -1.62 9.48 3.42
CA GLY A 238 -0.60 9.02 4.36
C GLY A 238 -0.49 7.50 4.42
N PHE A 239 0.48 7.03 5.20
CA PHE A 239 0.62 5.61 5.52
C PHE A 239 0.39 5.40 7.01
N HIS A 240 -0.63 4.64 7.32
CA HIS A 240 -0.98 4.30 8.69
C HIS A 240 -1.02 2.80 8.89
N GLY A 241 -0.57 2.33 10.04
CA GLY A 241 -0.64 0.94 10.41
C GLY A 241 -2.08 0.45 10.61
N ALA A 242 -2.27 -0.87 10.63
CA ALA A 242 -3.59 -1.49 10.73
C ALA A 242 -4.34 -1.10 12.01
N GLN A 243 -3.63 -0.84 13.11
CA GLN A 243 -4.24 -0.38 14.35
C GLN A 243 -4.93 0.99 14.16
N TRP A 244 -4.26 1.93 13.51
CA TRP A 244 -4.86 3.24 13.21
C TRP A 244 -6.08 3.08 12.30
N CYS A 245 -5.95 2.29 11.23
CA CYS A 245 -7.05 2.00 10.32
C CYS A 245 -8.26 1.39 11.05
N TYR A 246 -8.02 0.48 11.99
CA TYR A 246 -9.07 -0.12 12.82
C TYR A 246 -9.82 0.92 13.66
N PHE A 247 -9.11 1.80 14.38
CA PHE A 247 -9.75 2.84 15.17
C PHE A 247 -10.41 3.91 14.31
N ASN A 248 -9.82 4.22 13.16
CA ASN A 248 -10.40 5.12 12.17
C ASN A 248 -11.75 4.59 11.69
N GLY A 249 -11.83 3.33 11.26
CA GLY A 249 -13.07 2.69 10.85
C GLY A 249 -14.12 2.62 11.97
N ARG A 250 -13.72 2.29 13.20
CA ARG A 250 -14.65 2.29 14.36
C ARG A 250 -15.24 3.66 14.66
N ARG A 251 -14.45 4.72 14.50
CA ARG A 251 -14.92 6.09 14.70
C ARG A 251 -15.89 6.49 13.61
N LEU A 252 -15.58 6.11 12.36
CA LEU A 252 -16.48 6.36 11.23
C LEU A 252 -17.81 5.61 11.36
N ALA A 253 -17.79 4.35 11.79
CA ALA A 253 -19.02 3.55 11.97
C ALA A 253 -20.06 4.24 12.87
N LYS A 254 -19.63 4.90 13.96
CA LYS A 254 -20.54 5.66 14.83
C LYS A 254 -21.19 6.84 14.10
N ARG A 255 -20.45 7.50 13.21
CA ARG A 255 -20.96 8.63 12.43
C ARG A 255 -21.95 8.19 11.36
N ILE A 256 -21.67 7.06 10.72
CA ILE A 256 -22.59 6.47 9.73
C ILE A 256 -23.89 6.05 10.43
N ALA A 257 -23.83 5.46 11.61
CA ALA A 257 -25.04 5.13 12.37
C ALA A 257 -25.91 6.36 12.60
N THR A 258 -25.33 7.47 13.07
CA THR A 258 -26.06 8.75 13.22
C THR A 258 -26.57 9.33 11.88
N PHE A 259 -25.88 9.08 10.77
CA PHE A 259 -26.33 9.53 9.45
C PHE A 259 -27.56 8.75 8.94
N LEU A 260 -27.69 7.48 9.34
CA LEU A 260 -28.77 6.58 8.92
C LEU A 260 -30.02 6.67 9.81
N GLU A 261 -29.94 7.31 10.97
CA GLU A 261 -31.07 7.68 11.85
C GLU A 261 -31.85 8.89 11.31
#